data_8f101fedde0c3976d0008ec8a4a18412
#
_entry.id   8f101fedde0c3976d0008ec8a4a18412
#
_cell.length_a   1.000
_cell.length_b   1.000
_cell.length_c   1.000
_cell.angle_alpha   90.00
_cell.angle_beta   90.00
_cell.angle_gamma   90.00
#
_symmetry.space_group_name_H-M   'P 1'
#
loop_
_entity.id
_entity.type
_entity.pdbx_description
1 polymer ?
#
loop_
_entity_poly.entity_id
_entity_poly.type
_entity_poly.pdbx_seq_one_letter_code
_entity_poly.pdbx_strand_id
1 'polypeptide(L)'
;VSGGSGRAADAWGLLDPDPPLFASEAWLAVMSDRIEGTHRRTVSAPGTPDATGFFATVIGDSEVSESKNPWQLLFEPCSLRTLAPEAEAAQAAARAGGPARETWFPSLVLMYPGLECFPTGPGRHRPAALDRAVASVVGRARDEGLRSVAFLYVQPEERVLAEALRRAGFVEFPLALRCNLRPPGTSFADYRAALSRNAAHSMDRIRRRIAERGVTVRRFTLDELDEAGVERLVELRLQHRAKYGRRPDTAGERAQLTAFRRHFGDRAEVVAAMADERMIGFCLFLDAGDVRHAWTHGIDYTDSRSKDVFFEVCYYRPVEDAYRTGRKELSFSYGAEGSKLERGCRLDEVSGFVLPLDDGDLASAHSAARALARGLVRPGPGR
;
A
#
# COMPACT_ATOMS: atom_id res chain seq x y z
N VAL A 1 -14.38 -25.35 -17.58
CA VAL A 1 -15.61 -24.99 -16.83
C VAL A 1 -15.60 -23.47 -16.63
N SER A 2 -16.12 -22.70 -17.61
CA SER A 2 -16.01 -21.23 -17.71
C SER A 2 -17.31 -20.48 -17.27
N GLY A 3 -18.12 -21.06 -16.40
CA GLY A 3 -19.44 -20.49 -16.01
C GLY A 3 -19.49 -19.67 -14.72
N GLY A 4 -18.40 -19.56 -13.94
CA GLY A 4 -18.41 -18.94 -12.63
C GLY A 4 -17.95 -17.48 -12.56
N SER A 5 -17.16 -17.01 -13.53
CA SER A 5 -16.52 -15.69 -13.46
C SER A 5 -17.48 -14.52 -13.75
N GLY A 6 -18.45 -14.69 -14.64
CA GLY A 6 -19.40 -13.63 -14.99
C GLY A 6 -20.35 -13.24 -13.85
N ARG A 7 -20.92 -14.22 -13.16
CA ARG A 7 -21.85 -13.94 -12.02
C ARG A 7 -21.16 -13.31 -10.81
N ALA A 8 -19.90 -13.63 -10.55
CA ALA A 8 -19.14 -13.04 -9.45
C ALA A 8 -18.70 -11.60 -9.77
N ALA A 9 -18.38 -11.31 -11.03
CA ALA A 9 -18.04 -9.96 -11.49
C ALA A 9 -19.27 -9.04 -11.42
N ASP A 10 -20.44 -9.50 -11.85
CA ASP A 10 -21.69 -8.75 -11.76
C ASP A 10 -22.08 -8.48 -10.30
N ALA A 11 -21.91 -9.46 -9.40
CA ALA A 11 -22.21 -9.31 -7.99
C ALA A 11 -21.24 -8.32 -7.29
N TRP A 12 -19.99 -8.20 -7.76
CA TRP A 12 -19.01 -7.27 -7.19
C TRP A 12 -19.40 -5.81 -7.40
N GLY A 13 -19.79 -5.43 -8.62
CA GLY A 13 -20.24 -4.07 -8.94
C GLY A 13 -21.46 -3.61 -8.15
N LEU A 14 -22.24 -4.56 -7.60
CA LEU A 14 -23.42 -4.27 -6.78
C LEU A 14 -23.13 -4.20 -5.28
N LEU A 15 -21.89 -4.52 -4.83
CA LEU A 15 -21.55 -4.54 -3.41
C LEU A 15 -21.47 -3.15 -2.80
N ASP A 16 -20.87 -2.21 -3.52
CA ASP A 16 -20.67 -0.84 -3.04
C ASP A 16 -20.72 0.11 -4.24
N PRO A 17 -21.69 1.02 -4.33
CA PRO A 17 -21.78 1.98 -5.43
C PRO A 17 -20.68 3.03 -5.41
N ASP A 18 -20.05 3.29 -4.25
CA ASP A 18 -18.90 4.19 -4.08
C ASP A 18 -17.80 3.48 -3.27
N PRO A 19 -17.12 2.52 -3.90
CA PRO A 19 -16.12 1.72 -3.21
C PRO A 19 -14.88 2.55 -2.85
N PRO A 20 -14.16 2.18 -1.76
CA PRO A 20 -12.85 2.75 -1.47
C PRO A 20 -11.92 2.67 -2.68
N LEU A 21 -10.96 3.60 -2.78
CA LEU A 21 -10.03 3.73 -3.92
C LEU A 21 -9.52 2.37 -4.44
N PHE A 22 -8.93 1.58 -3.55
CA PHE A 22 -8.28 0.32 -3.93
C PHE A 22 -9.25 -0.81 -4.33
N ALA A 23 -10.54 -0.69 -4.02
CA ALA A 23 -11.59 -1.59 -4.47
C ALA A 23 -12.32 -1.09 -5.72
N SER A 24 -12.06 0.14 -6.17
CA SER A 24 -12.74 0.74 -7.33
C SER A 24 -12.33 0.05 -8.63
N GLU A 25 -13.26 -0.03 -9.59
CA GLU A 25 -12.98 -0.58 -10.93
C GLU A 25 -11.86 0.20 -11.64
N ALA A 26 -11.81 1.52 -11.47
CA ALA A 26 -10.76 2.36 -12.01
C ALA A 26 -9.38 1.94 -11.50
N TRP A 27 -9.24 1.69 -10.19
CA TRP A 27 -8.00 1.23 -9.59
C TRP A 27 -7.60 -0.16 -10.07
N LEU A 28 -8.54 -1.10 -10.04
CA LEU A 28 -8.28 -2.47 -10.46
C LEU A 28 -7.91 -2.55 -11.95
N ALA A 29 -8.49 -1.69 -12.80
CA ALA A 29 -8.12 -1.57 -14.21
C ALA A 29 -6.68 -1.04 -14.38
N VAL A 30 -6.27 0.00 -13.64
CA VAL A 30 -4.88 0.52 -13.67
C VAL A 30 -3.86 -0.49 -13.22
N MET A 31 -4.24 -1.35 -12.28
CA MET A 31 -3.33 -2.31 -11.65
C MET A 31 -3.35 -3.70 -12.29
N SER A 32 -4.23 -3.96 -13.26
CA SER A 32 -4.45 -5.29 -13.85
C SER A 32 -3.16 -5.97 -14.32
N ASP A 33 -2.31 -5.23 -15.03
CA ASP A 33 -1.07 -5.76 -15.60
C ASP A 33 0.07 -5.95 -14.57
N ARG A 34 -0.17 -5.53 -13.32
CA ARG A 34 0.80 -5.64 -12.21
C ARG A 34 0.38 -6.65 -11.15
N ILE A 35 -0.73 -7.33 -11.36
CA ILE A 35 -1.20 -8.38 -10.46
C ILE A 35 -0.48 -9.67 -10.83
N GLU A 36 0.39 -10.14 -9.95
CA GLU A 36 1.04 -11.44 -10.07
C GLU A 36 0.05 -12.54 -9.68
N GLY A 37 -0.06 -13.58 -10.51
CA GLY A 37 -0.99 -14.69 -10.29
C GLY A 37 -2.38 -14.45 -10.88
N THR A 38 -3.29 -15.36 -10.59
CA THR A 38 -4.68 -15.30 -11.08
C THR A 38 -5.55 -14.58 -10.05
N HIS A 39 -5.99 -13.38 -10.40
CA HIS A 39 -6.89 -12.61 -9.52
C HIS A 39 -8.35 -13.03 -9.65
N ARG A 40 -9.08 -12.87 -8.57
CA ARG A 40 -10.52 -13.12 -8.51
C ARG A 40 -11.20 -12.21 -7.50
N ARG A 41 -12.51 -12.07 -7.65
CA ARG A 41 -13.39 -11.39 -6.71
C ARG A 41 -14.22 -12.43 -5.99
N THR A 42 -14.18 -12.45 -4.68
CA THR A 42 -15.01 -13.37 -3.89
C THR A 42 -16.17 -12.59 -3.30
N VAL A 43 -17.38 -13.10 -3.44
CA VAL A 43 -18.57 -12.49 -2.85
C VAL A 43 -19.32 -13.57 -2.07
N SER A 44 -19.60 -13.27 -0.81
CA SER A 44 -20.44 -14.07 0.08
C SER A 44 -21.82 -13.42 0.21
N ALA A 45 -22.87 -14.20 0.24
CA ALA A 45 -24.28 -13.78 0.40
C ALA A 45 -24.71 -12.64 -0.55
N PRO A 46 -24.46 -12.75 -1.88
CA PRO A 46 -24.76 -11.69 -2.85
C PRO A 46 -26.23 -11.30 -2.83
N GLY A 47 -26.53 -10.01 -3.00
CA GLY A 47 -27.89 -9.48 -3.02
C GLY A 47 -28.57 -9.39 -1.65
N THR A 48 -27.85 -9.61 -0.56
CA THR A 48 -28.37 -9.49 0.81
C THR A 48 -27.69 -8.37 1.60
N PRO A 49 -28.26 -7.92 2.74
CA PRO A 49 -27.59 -6.97 3.63
C PRO A 49 -26.27 -7.49 4.24
N ASP A 50 -26.00 -8.79 4.13
CA ASP A 50 -24.78 -9.43 4.60
C ASP A 50 -23.77 -9.67 3.48
N ALA A 51 -24.04 -9.17 2.27
CA ALA A 51 -23.13 -9.30 1.14
C ALA A 51 -21.76 -8.71 1.47
N THR A 52 -20.73 -9.55 1.33
CA THR A 52 -19.35 -9.21 1.67
C THR A 52 -18.41 -9.73 0.61
N GLY A 53 -17.50 -8.89 0.13
CA GLY A 53 -16.54 -9.23 -0.91
C GLY A 53 -15.10 -8.98 -0.52
N PHE A 54 -14.20 -9.76 -1.14
CA PHE A 54 -12.75 -9.60 -1.04
C PHE A 54 -12.12 -9.71 -2.43
N PHE A 55 -11.08 -8.93 -2.66
CA PHE A 55 -10.19 -9.13 -3.79
C PHE A 55 -9.13 -10.16 -3.39
N ALA A 56 -8.94 -11.17 -4.22
CA ALA A 56 -8.04 -12.26 -3.95
C ALA A 56 -7.19 -12.59 -5.18
N THR A 57 -5.99 -13.10 -4.95
CA THR A 57 -5.09 -13.59 -5.99
C THR A 57 -4.62 -14.99 -5.62
N VAL A 58 -4.72 -15.93 -6.56
CA VAL A 58 -4.08 -17.24 -6.43
C VAL A 58 -2.65 -17.11 -6.92
N ILE A 59 -1.72 -17.38 -6.05
CA ILE A 59 -0.30 -17.41 -6.32
C ILE A 59 0.10 -18.88 -6.46
N GLY A 60 0.44 -19.29 -7.69
CA GLY A 60 0.68 -20.70 -8.06
C GLY A 60 2.05 -21.22 -7.64
N ASP A 61 3.01 -20.33 -7.50
CA ASP A 61 4.37 -20.67 -7.16
C ASP A 61 4.94 -19.70 -6.10
N SER A 62 6.13 -20.02 -5.60
CA SER A 62 6.78 -19.26 -4.54
C SER A 62 7.55 -18.02 -5.03
N GLU A 63 7.75 -17.86 -6.34
CA GLU A 63 8.56 -16.79 -6.95
C GLU A 63 7.76 -15.53 -7.23
N VAL A 64 7.06 -15.03 -6.24
CA VAL A 64 6.34 -13.75 -6.29
C VAL A 64 7.08 -12.68 -5.52
N SER A 65 6.72 -11.42 -5.76
CA SER A 65 7.33 -10.32 -5.03
C SER A 65 7.15 -10.49 -3.52
N GLU A 66 8.18 -10.14 -2.76
CA GLU A 66 8.24 -10.23 -1.30
C GLU A 66 6.95 -9.74 -0.63
N SER A 67 6.43 -8.59 -1.07
CA SER A 67 5.24 -7.95 -0.50
C SER A 67 3.94 -8.75 -0.64
N LYS A 68 3.93 -9.82 -1.45
CA LYS A 68 2.75 -10.66 -1.69
C LYS A 68 2.96 -12.11 -1.28
N ASN A 69 4.18 -12.48 -0.89
CA ASN A 69 4.53 -13.85 -0.53
C ASN A 69 4.27 -14.11 0.95
N PRO A 70 3.18 -14.81 1.34
CA PRO A 70 2.82 -14.99 2.75
C PRO A 70 3.85 -15.79 3.55
N TRP A 71 4.50 -16.77 2.92
CA TRP A 71 5.53 -17.57 3.57
C TRP A 71 6.78 -16.72 3.85
N GLN A 72 7.25 -15.95 2.84
CA GLN A 72 8.41 -15.09 2.99
C GLN A 72 8.17 -13.98 4.02
N LEU A 73 7.00 -13.36 3.99
CA LEU A 73 6.62 -12.34 4.96
C LEU A 73 6.61 -12.86 6.40
N LEU A 74 6.30 -14.14 6.61
CA LEU A 74 6.28 -14.74 7.94
C LEU A 74 7.66 -15.26 8.38
N PHE A 75 8.39 -15.94 7.50
CA PHE A 75 9.58 -16.71 7.86
C PHE A 75 10.91 -16.09 7.45
N GLU A 76 10.92 -15.05 6.61
CA GLU A 76 12.16 -14.43 6.15
C GLU A 76 12.26 -12.95 6.54
N PRO A 77 13.49 -12.42 6.67
CA PRO A 77 13.69 -10.97 6.71
C PRO A 77 13.06 -10.31 5.49
N CYS A 78 12.41 -9.19 5.69
CA CYS A 78 11.77 -8.46 4.59
C CYS A 78 12.05 -6.95 4.67
N SER A 79 11.96 -6.29 3.51
CA SER A 79 12.21 -4.85 3.39
C SER A 79 11.11 -3.95 3.98
N LEU A 80 9.98 -4.55 4.39
CA LEU A 80 8.80 -3.83 4.88
C LEU A 80 8.82 -3.55 6.38
N ARG A 81 9.77 -4.13 7.11
CA ARG A 81 9.92 -3.95 8.56
C ARG A 81 11.37 -4.14 9.00
N THR A 82 11.68 -3.56 10.12
CA THR A 82 12.94 -3.80 10.85
C THR A 82 12.64 -4.57 12.11
N LEU A 83 13.42 -5.61 12.39
CA LEU A 83 13.32 -6.42 13.61
C LEU A 83 14.51 -6.18 14.52
N ALA A 84 14.32 -6.38 15.82
CA ALA A 84 15.42 -6.49 16.76
C ALA A 84 16.22 -7.80 16.50
N PRO A 85 17.53 -7.83 16.74
CA PRO A 85 18.39 -8.98 16.44
C PRO A 85 17.89 -10.31 17.04
N GLU A 86 17.33 -10.26 18.25
CA GLU A 86 16.78 -11.45 18.92
C GLU A 86 15.54 -12.00 18.20
N ALA A 87 14.75 -11.12 17.61
CA ALA A 87 13.57 -11.52 16.84
C ALA A 87 13.95 -12.05 15.45
N GLU A 88 14.98 -11.47 14.82
CA GLU A 88 15.55 -12.02 13.58
C GLU A 88 16.08 -13.44 13.81
N ALA A 89 16.82 -13.67 14.91
CA ALA A 89 17.32 -15.00 15.27
C ALA A 89 16.17 -15.99 15.55
N ALA A 90 15.11 -15.55 16.25
CA ALA A 90 13.95 -16.37 16.52
C ALA A 90 13.12 -16.68 15.26
N GLN A 91 13.01 -15.73 14.33
CA GLN A 91 12.38 -15.94 13.02
C GLN A 91 13.18 -16.97 12.19
N ALA A 92 14.51 -16.84 12.17
CA ALA A 92 15.40 -17.78 11.49
C ALA A 92 15.28 -19.20 12.08
N ALA A 93 15.18 -19.34 13.41
CA ALA A 93 14.96 -20.63 14.08
C ALA A 93 13.59 -21.21 13.72
N ALA A 94 12.53 -20.40 13.68
CA ALA A 94 11.20 -20.84 13.26
C ALA A 94 11.19 -21.30 11.80
N ARG A 95 11.94 -20.64 10.93
CA ARG A 95 12.14 -21.06 9.54
C ARG A 95 12.86 -22.41 9.44
N ALA A 96 13.97 -22.60 10.18
CA ALA A 96 14.76 -23.82 10.12
C ALA A 96 13.99 -25.07 10.58
N GLY A 97 13.05 -24.91 11.52
CA GLY A 97 12.15 -25.97 11.98
C GLY A 97 10.77 -25.97 11.34
N GLY A 98 10.56 -25.08 10.36
CA GLY A 98 9.27 -24.83 9.73
C GLY A 98 9.05 -25.60 8.41
N PRO A 99 7.92 -25.33 7.76
CA PRO A 99 7.57 -25.95 6.49
C PRO A 99 8.50 -25.51 5.36
N ALA A 100 8.70 -26.40 4.40
CA ALA A 100 9.34 -26.02 3.15
C ALA A 100 8.48 -24.96 2.44
N ARG A 101 9.14 -24.02 1.75
CA ARG A 101 8.46 -22.91 1.07
C ARG A 101 7.40 -23.42 0.07
N GLU A 102 7.75 -24.47 -0.66
CA GLU A 102 6.92 -25.06 -1.70
C GLU A 102 5.61 -25.66 -1.17
N THR A 103 5.59 -26.09 0.10
CA THR A 103 4.37 -26.71 0.70
C THR A 103 3.26 -25.70 0.99
N TRP A 104 3.56 -24.40 0.95
CA TRP A 104 2.58 -23.32 1.17
C TRP A 104 1.89 -22.84 -0.09
N PHE A 105 2.32 -23.32 -1.25
CA PHE A 105 1.77 -22.93 -2.53
C PHE A 105 1.10 -24.12 -3.27
N PRO A 106 0.06 -23.86 -4.07
CA PRO A 106 -0.54 -22.55 -4.35
C PRO A 106 -1.24 -21.93 -3.15
N SER A 107 -1.15 -20.59 -3.02
CA SER A 107 -1.72 -19.81 -1.91
C SER A 107 -2.81 -18.86 -2.40
N LEU A 108 -3.87 -18.70 -1.61
CA LEU A 108 -4.87 -17.66 -1.82
C LEU A 108 -4.51 -16.43 -0.98
N VAL A 109 -4.13 -15.35 -1.64
CA VAL A 109 -3.77 -14.09 -0.99
C VAL A 109 -4.86 -13.06 -1.19
N LEU A 110 -5.43 -12.60 -0.08
CA LEU A 110 -6.49 -11.58 -0.05
C LEU A 110 -5.86 -10.24 0.31
N MET A 111 -5.78 -9.37 -0.67
CA MET A 111 -5.34 -7.97 -0.57
C MET A 111 -5.65 -7.26 -1.87
N TYR A 112 -5.91 -5.97 -1.81
CA TYR A 112 -5.96 -5.14 -3.01
C TYR A 112 -4.56 -4.80 -3.52
N PRO A 113 -4.39 -4.59 -4.83
CA PRO A 113 -3.20 -3.93 -5.36
C PRO A 113 -3.08 -2.55 -4.70
N GLY A 114 -1.94 -2.24 -4.09
CA GLY A 114 -1.76 -1.04 -3.28
C GLY A 114 -1.46 -1.34 -1.81
N LEU A 115 -1.37 -2.65 -1.48
CA LEU A 115 -1.01 -3.13 -0.13
C LEU A 115 -2.05 -2.73 0.93
N GLU A 116 -3.32 -3.00 0.63
CA GLU A 116 -4.45 -2.78 1.51
C GLU A 116 -5.33 -4.03 1.55
N CYS A 117 -5.89 -4.34 2.72
CA CYS A 117 -6.83 -5.45 2.87
C CYS A 117 -8.01 -5.03 3.75
N PHE A 118 -9.16 -5.00 3.14
CA PHE A 118 -10.44 -4.70 3.80
C PHE A 118 -11.59 -5.41 3.06
N PRO A 119 -12.72 -5.69 3.72
CA PRO A 119 -13.92 -6.21 3.08
C PRO A 119 -14.70 -5.08 2.39
N THR A 120 -15.40 -5.41 1.31
CA THR A 120 -16.39 -4.53 0.65
C THR A 120 -17.79 -5.04 0.82
N GLY A 121 -18.77 -4.18 0.60
CA GLY A 121 -20.19 -4.50 0.67
C GLY A 121 -20.86 -4.18 2.00
N PRO A 122 -22.20 -4.27 2.05
CA PRO A 122 -23.00 -3.88 3.22
C PRO A 122 -22.74 -4.73 4.47
N GLY A 123 -22.21 -5.95 4.29
CA GLY A 123 -21.83 -6.85 5.39
C GLY A 123 -20.48 -6.55 6.04
N ARG A 124 -19.68 -5.61 5.50
CA ARG A 124 -18.27 -5.38 5.89
C ARG A 124 -18.01 -5.07 7.36
N HIS A 125 -19.00 -4.56 8.09
CA HIS A 125 -18.89 -4.24 9.51
C HIS A 125 -19.73 -5.17 10.40
N ARG A 126 -20.31 -6.24 9.84
CA ARG A 126 -21.18 -7.18 10.54
C ARG A 126 -20.40 -8.45 10.92
N PRO A 127 -20.18 -8.75 12.22
CA PRO A 127 -19.38 -9.90 12.65
C PRO A 127 -19.82 -11.22 12.01
N ALA A 128 -21.12 -11.55 12.05
CA ALA A 128 -21.63 -12.79 11.48
C ALA A 128 -21.51 -12.87 9.94
N ALA A 129 -21.56 -11.73 9.23
CA ALA A 129 -21.37 -11.70 7.79
C ALA A 129 -19.89 -11.97 7.45
N LEU A 130 -18.95 -11.38 8.21
CA LEU A 130 -17.53 -11.60 8.04
C LEU A 130 -17.12 -13.04 8.41
N ASP A 131 -17.67 -13.60 9.49
CA ASP A 131 -17.42 -15.01 9.85
C ASP A 131 -17.82 -15.94 8.69
N ARG A 132 -19.00 -15.73 8.10
CA ARG A 132 -19.45 -16.52 6.94
C ARG A 132 -18.58 -16.30 5.70
N ALA A 133 -18.19 -15.05 5.44
CA ALA A 133 -17.35 -14.72 4.29
C ALA A 133 -15.95 -15.35 4.40
N VAL A 134 -15.32 -15.28 5.57
CA VAL A 134 -14.04 -15.93 5.86
C VAL A 134 -14.16 -17.44 5.75
N ALA A 135 -15.19 -18.06 6.35
CA ALA A 135 -15.43 -19.49 6.24
C ALA A 135 -15.63 -19.93 4.77
N SER A 136 -16.37 -19.15 3.97
CA SER A 136 -16.56 -19.40 2.53
C SER A 136 -15.24 -19.33 1.75
N VAL A 137 -14.36 -18.36 2.06
CA VAL A 137 -13.03 -18.22 1.45
C VAL A 137 -12.18 -19.46 1.77
N VAL A 138 -12.11 -19.86 3.04
CA VAL A 138 -11.32 -21.03 3.48
C VAL A 138 -11.87 -22.33 2.88
N GLY A 139 -13.21 -22.52 2.91
CA GLY A 139 -13.83 -23.70 2.30
C GLY A 139 -13.48 -23.85 0.84
N ARG A 140 -13.65 -22.76 0.06
CA ARG A 140 -13.31 -22.74 -1.37
C ARG A 140 -11.81 -23.01 -1.62
N ALA A 141 -10.93 -22.45 -0.80
CA ALA A 141 -9.49 -22.71 -0.93
C ALA A 141 -9.17 -24.21 -0.73
N ARG A 142 -9.82 -24.87 0.21
CA ARG A 142 -9.70 -26.33 0.42
C ARG A 142 -10.24 -27.13 -0.76
N ASP A 143 -11.43 -26.79 -1.25
CA ASP A 143 -12.07 -27.47 -2.39
C ASP A 143 -11.22 -27.36 -3.66
N GLU A 144 -10.49 -26.25 -3.82
CA GLU A 144 -9.58 -26.02 -4.95
C GLU A 144 -8.17 -26.62 -4.74
N GLY A 145 -7.90 -27.28 -3.62
CA GLY A 145 -6.61 -27.88 -3.31
C GLY A 145 -5.48 -26.88 -3.06
N LEU A 146 -5.83 -25.64 -2.66
CA LEU A 146 -4.83 -24.66 -2.25
C LEU A 146 -4.18 -25.06 -0.92
N ARG A 147 -2.96 -24.59 -0.67
CA ARG A 147 -2.16 -24.99 0.49
C ARG A 147 -2.21 -23.99 1.63
N SER A 148 -2.47 -22.72 1.35
CA SER A 148 -2.61 -21.70 2.37
C SER A 148 -3.57 -20.60 1.95
N VAL A 149 -4.06 -19.86 2.95
CA VAL A 149 -4.86 -18.64 2.77
C VAL A 149 -4.20 -17.52 3.57
N ALA A 150 -4.03 -16.36 2.99
CA ALA A 150 -3.47 -15.20 3.65
C ALA A 150 -4.30 -13.93 3.42
N PHE A 151 -4.54 -13.16 4.48
CA PHE A 151 -5.02 -11.79 4.42
C PHE A 151 -3.84 -10.89 4.78
N LEU A 152 -3.32 -10.13 3.81
CA LEU A 152 -2.13 -9.32 3.99
C LEU A 152 -2.48 -7.83 4.01
N TYR A 153 -1.82 -7.06 4.87
CA TYR A 153 -2.05 -5.61 5.03
C TYR A 153 -3.43 -5.25 5.59
N VAL A 154 -3.93 -6.06 6.53
CA VAL A 154 -5.15 -5.74 7.28
C VAL A 154 -4.88 -4.52 8.15
N GLN A 155 -5.65 -3.46 7.92
CA GLN A 155 -5.49 -2.17 8.58
C GLN A 155 -5.98 -2.22 10.05
N PRO A 156 -5.43 -1.42 10.97
CA PRO A 156 -5.86 -1.42 12.37
C PRO A 156 -7.31 -0.99 12.56
N GLU A 157 -7.90 -0.31 11.59
CA GLU A 157 -9.30 0.06 11.56
C GLU A 157 -10.24 -1.14 11.30
N GLU A 158 -9.75 -2.18 10.62
CA GLU A 158 -10.48 -3.38 10.23
C GLU A 158 -10.63 -4.40 11.39
N ARG A 159 -11.03 -3.91 12.57
CA ARG A 159 -11.11 -4.72 13.81
C ARG A 159 -12.05 -5.90 13.68
N VAL A 160 -13.21 -5.70 13.04
CA VAL A 160 -14.22 -6.76 12.89
C VAL A 160 -13.71 -7.88 12.00
N LEU A 161 -13.00 -7.55 10.92
CA LEU A 161 -12.33 -8.52 10.06
C LEU A 161 -11.23 -9.26 10.84
N ALA A 162 -10.35 -8.53 11.55
CA ALA A 162 -9.28 -9.13 12.33
C ALA A 162 -9.81 -10.14 13.37
N GLU A 163 -10.90 -9.81 14.06
CA GLU A 163 -11.56 -10.71 15.01
C GLU A 163 -12.17 -11.95 14.32
N ALA A 164 -12.79 -11.79 13.13
CA ALA A 164 -13.31 -12.91 12.36
C ALA A 164 -12.17 -13.85 11.91
N LEU A 165 -11.03 -13.31 11.49
CA LEU A 165 -9.85 -14.09 11.12
C LEU A 165 -9.26 -14.86 12.30
N ARG A 166 -9.17 -14.24 13.49
CA ARG A 166 -8.71 -14.91 14.71
C ARG A 166 -9.66 -16.07 15.09
N ARG A 167 -10.99 -15.85 15.04
CA ARG A 167 -11.98 -16.92 15.29
C ARG A 167 -11.88 -18.07 14.28
N ALA A 168 -11.52 -17.77 13.04
CA ALA A 168 -11.30 -18.78 12.00
C ALA A 168 -9.95 -19.52 12.10
N GLY A 169 -9.12 -19.22 13.13
CA GLY A 169 -7.86 -19.90 13.38
C GLY A 169 -6.66 -19.34 12.60
N PHE A 170 -6.78 -18.17 11.98
CA PHE A 170 -5.63 -17.53 11.33
C PHE A 170 -4.58 -17.09 12.36
N VAL A 171 -3.33 -17.25 11.98
CA VAL A 171 -2.17 -16.76 12.73
C VAL A 171 -1.91 -15.31 12.35
N GLU A 172 -2.03 -14.39 13.30
CA GLU A 172 -1.74 -12.98 13.13
C GLU A 172 -0.27 -12.67 13.36
N PHE A 173 0.31 -11.80 12.55
CA PHE A 173 1.66 -11.26 12.71
C PHE A 173 1.76 -9.80 12.28
N PRO A 174 2.63 -8.98 12.91
CA PRO A 174 2.89 -7.62 12.45
C PRO A 174 3.61 -7.66 11.11
N LEU A 175 3.01 -6.99 10.10
CA LEU A 175 3.51 -7.08 8.74
C LEU A 175 4.38 -5.87 8.38
N ALA A 176 3.87 -4.66 8.59
CA ALA A 176 4.54 -3.42 8.20
C ALA A 176 4.01 -2.23 9.01
N LEU A 177 4.65 -1.05 8.85
CA LEU A 177 4.21 0.21 9.42
C LEU A 177 3.75 1.15 8.30
N ARG A 178 2.44 1.43 8.25
CA ARG A 178 1.85 2.39 7.33
C ARG A 178 2.05 3.81 7.84
N CYS A 179 2.48 4.71 6.98
CA CYS A 179 2.75 6.09 7.33
C CYS A 179 1.62 7.00 6.85
N ASN A 180 0.88 7.57 7.78
CA ASN A 180 -0.19 8.50 7.51
C ASN A 180 0.05 9.84 8.24
N LEU A 181 -0.43 10.93 7.65
CA LEU A 181 -0.38 12.25 8.26
C LEU A 181 -1.79 12.84 8.30
N ARG A 182 -2.25 13.22 9.48
CA ARG A 182 -3.42 14.07 9.66
C ARG A 182 -2.93 15.47 9.98
N PRO A 183 -3.09 16.44 9.06
CA PRO A 183 -2.60 17.79 9.27
C PRO A 183 -3.20 18.37 10.55
N PRO A 184 -2.38 18.78 11.55
CA PRO A 184 -2.88 19.31 12.81
C PRO A 184 -3.39 20.75 12.64
N GLY A 185 -4.38 21.15 13.44
CA GLY A 185 -4.92 22.50 13.42
C GLY A 185 -5.68 22.83 12.14
N THR A 186 -5.62 24.10 11.72
CA THR A 186 -6.40 24.64 10.59
C THR A 186 -5.53 25.28 9.50
N SER A 187 -4.22 25.31 9.69
CA SER A 187 -3.30 26.00 8.79
C SER A 187 -1.95 25.28 8.66
N PHE A 188 -1.22 25.59 7.60
CA PHE A 188 0.15 25.11 7.44
C PHE A 188 1.10 25.61 8.55
N ALA A 189 0.79 26.78 9.15
CA ALA A 189 1.53 27.27 10.31
C ALA A 189 1.34 26.37 11.54
N ASP A 190 0.14 25.81 11.74
CA ASP A 190 -0.12 24.85 12.80
C ASP A 190 0.64 23.54 12.57
N TYR A 191 0.66 23.06 11.33
CA TYR A 191 1.50 21.91 10.98
C TYR A 191 2.97 22.15 11.31
N ARG A 192 3.51 23.30 10.88
CA ARG A 192 4.89 23.67 11.17
C ARG A 192 5.17 23.73 12.68
N ALA A 193 4.24 24.29 13.46
CA ALA A 193 4.36 24.40 14.92
C ALA A 193 4.30 23.04 15.63
N ALA A 194 3.61 22.06 15.06
CA ALA A 194 3.52 20.69 15.58
C ALA A 194 4.77 19.83 15.30
N LEU A 195 5.61 20.24 14.36
CA LEU A 195 6.88 19.56 14.10
C LEU A 195 7.89 19.80 15.23
N SER A 196 8.84 18.89 15.40
CA SER A 196 9.99 19.17 16.26
C SER A 196 10.75 20.40 15.73
N ARG A 197 11.43 21.12 16.64
CA ARG A 197 12.21 22.32 16.28
C ARG A 197 13.18 22.06 15.12
N ASN A 198 13.88 20.92 15.15
CA ASN A 198 14.82 20.53 14.10
C ASN A 198 14.13 20.26 12.77
N ALA A 199 12.99 19.55 12.78
CA ALA A 199 12.22 19.27 11.59
C ALA A 199 11.64 20.56 10.96
N ALA A 200 11.08 21.45 11.77
CA ALA A 200 10.61 22.75 11.31
C ALA A 200 11.72 23.60 10.68
N HIS A 201 12.88 23.72 11.34
CA HIS A 201 14.01 24.44 10.78
C HIS A 201 14.57 23.77 9.49
N SER A 202 14.55 22.45 9.43
CA SER A 202 14.93 21.73 8.22
C SER A 202 13.98 22.00 7.06
N MET A 203 12.67 22.00 7.33
CA MET A 203 11.65 22.34 6.34
C MET A 203 11.84 23.76 5.80
N ASP A 204 11.98 24.76 6.69
CA ASP A 204 12.18 26.17 6.29
C ASP A 204 13.45 26.34 5.44
N ARG A 205 14.53 25.68 5.83
CA ARG A 205 15.78 25.67 5.08
C ARG A 205 15.65 25.06 3.71
N ILE A 206 14.94 23.93 3.59
CA ILE A 206 14.67 23.23 2.33
C ILE A 206 13.89 24.14 1.40
N ARG A 207 12.76 24.70 1.85
CA ARG A 207 11.91 25.59 1.05
C ARG A 207 12.66 26.84 0.57
N ARG A 208 13.46 27.46 1.45
CA ARG A 208 14.29 28.60 1.08
C ARG A 208 15.32 28.26 0.00
N ARG A 209 16.05 27.13 0.15
CA ARG A 209 17.05 26.68 -0.84
C ARG A 209 16.45 26.34 -2.19
N ILE A 210 15.27 25.78 -2.21
CA ILE A 210 14.53 25.49 -3.45
C ILE A 210 14.20 26.81 -4.16
N ALA A 211 13.68 27.81 -3.44
CA ALA A 211 13.40 29.12 -3.99
C ALA A 211 14.66 29.86 -4.47
N GLU A 212 15.77 29.83 -3.70
CA GLU A 212 17.08 30.41 -4.08
C GLU A 212 17.66 29.83 -5.38
N ARG A 213 17.29 28.57 -5.72
CA ARG A 213 17.68 27.91 -6.97
C ARG A 213 16.73 28.20 -8.13
N GLY A 214 15.76 29.11 -7.96
CA GLY A 214 14.76 29.42 -8.97
C GLY A 214 13.75 28.31 -9.25
N VAL A 215 13.60 27.35 -8.33
CA VAL A 215 12.63 26.27 -8.50
C VAL A 215 11.27 26.70 -7.94
N THR A 216 10.24 26.54 -8.76
CA THR A 216 8.84 26.76 -8.37
C THR A 216 8.08 25.44 -8.27
N VAL A 217 6.96 25.42 -7.55
CA VAL A 217 6.11 24.21 -7.46
C VAL A 217 4.76 24.50 -8.10
N ARG A 218 4.42 23.70 -9.09
CA ARG A 218 3.15 23.73 -9.83
C ARG A 218 2.35 22.46 -9.59
N ARG A 219 1.07 22.51 -9.88
CA ARG A 219 0.15 21.38 -9.81
C ARG A 219 -0.50 21.21 -11.16
N PHE A 220 -0.66 19.98 -11.54
CA PHE A 220 -1.32 19.56 -12.77
C PHE A 220 -2.20 18.35 -12.45
N THR A 221 -3.37 18.27 -13.04
CA THR A 221 -4.02 16.98 -13.20
C THR A 221 -3.31 16.20 -14.30
N LEU A 222 -3.45 14.89 -14.35
CA LEU A 222 -2.86 14.12 -15.45
C LEU A 222 -3.46 14.50 -16.82
N ASP A 223 -4.69 15.00 -16.84
CA ASP A 223 -5.35 15.45 -18.08
C ASP A 223 -4.80 16.79 -18.61
N GLU A 224 -4.26 17.63 -17.74
CA GLU A 224 -3.63 18.89 -18.12
C GLU A 224 -2.23 18.72 -18.72
N LEU A 225 -1.60 17.56 -18.53
CA LEU A 225 -0.28 17.27 -19.10
C LEU A 225 -0.44 16.81 -20.55
N ASP A 226 0.33 17.41 -21.45
CA ASP A 226 0.47 16.91 -22.82
C ASP A 226 1.33 15.62 -22.86
N GLU A 227 1.53 15.06 -24.04
CA GLU A 227 2.33 13.85 -24.24
C GLU A 227 3.78 14.03 -23.73
N ALA A 228 4.38 15.19 -23.99
CA ALA A 228 5.74 15.50 -23.54
C ALA A 228 5.82 15.58 -22.01
N GLY A 229 4.80 16.12 -21.36
CA GLY A 229 4.68 16.12 -19.90
C GLY A 229 4.60 14.72 -19.30
N VAL A 230 3.80 13.83 -19.90
CA VAL A 230 3.71 12.42 -19.47
C VAL A 230 5.04 11.69 -19.67
N GLU A 231 5.70 11.86 -20.83
CA GLU A 231 7.03 11.26 -21.07
C GLU A 231 8.06 11.78 -20.05
N ARG A 232 7.96 13.06 -19.67
CA ARG A 232 8.83 13.60 -18.63
C ARG A 232 8.61 12.94 -17.26
N LEU A 233 7.37 12.61 -16.89
CA LEU A 233 7.11 11.82 -15.68
C LEU A 233 7.77 10.44 -15.75
N VAL A 234 7.68 9.76 -16.90
CA VAL A 234 8.34 8.45 -17.13
C VAL A 234 9.85 8.56 -16.93
N GLU A 235 10.51 9.53 -17.57
CA GLU A 235 11.95 9.76 -17.44
C GLU A 235 12.38 9.95 -15.98
N LEU A 236 11.69 10.84 -15.25
CA LEU A 236 11.98 11.13 -13.85
C LEU A 236 11.78 9.90 -12.96
N ARG A 237 10.75 9.11 -13.26
CA ARG A 237 10.48 7.87 -12.55
C ARG A 237 11.58 6.84 -12.79
N LEU A 238 12.04 6.68 -14.03
CA LEU A 238 13.13 5.77 -14.39
C LEU A 238 14.45 6.16 -13.70
N GLN A 239 14.79 7.46 -13.67
CA GLN A 239 15.97 7.94 -12.95
C GLN A 239 15.87 7.61 -11.45
N HIS A 240 14.69 7.80 -10.85
CA HIS A 240 14.47 7.44 -9.45
C HIS A 240 14.64 5.93 -9.21
N ARG A 241 14.08 5.09 -10.08
CA ARG A 241 14.24 3.63 -9.99
C ARG A 241 15.71 3.22 -10.11
N ALA A 242 16.44 3.77 -11.08
CA ALA A 242 17.85 3.48 -11.33
C ALA A 242 18.73 3.82 -10.11
N LYS A 243 18.45 4.94 -9.42
CA LYS A 243 19.15 5.32 -8.19
C LYS A 243 19.09 4.24 -7.09
N TYR A 244 17.98 3.48 -7.05
CA TYR A 244 17.80 2.38 -6.08
C TYR A 244 18.05 1.00 -6.69
N GLY A 245 18.82 0.91 -7.78
CA GLY A 245 19.23 -0.36 -8.40
C GLY A 245 18.11 -1.16 -9.03
N ARG A 246 16.92 -0.56 -9.23
CA ARG A 246 15.79 -1.25 -9.87
C ARG A 246 15.93 -1.19 -11.39
N ARG A 247 15.64 -2.30 -12.05
CA ARG A 247 15.67 -2.36 -13.52
C ARG A 247 14.72 -1.32 -14.12
N PRO A 248 15.15 -0.61 -15.19
CA PRO A 248 14.27 0.27 -15.93
C PRO A 248 13.18 -0.55 -16.61
N ASP A 249 11.95 -0.05 -16.55
CA ASP A 249 10.78 -0.62 -17.21
C ASP A 249 9.99 0.53 -17.84
N THR A 250 10.53 1.06 -18.95
CA THR A 250 9.95 2.23 -19.64
C THR A 250 8.54 1.96 -20.13
N ALA A 251 8.31 0.77 -20.71
CA ALA A 251 7.00 0.41 -21.24
C ALA A 251 5.95 0.29 -20.10
N GLY A 252 6.31 -0.37 -19.01
CA GLY A 252 5.42 -0.52 -17.87
C GLY A 252 5.14 0.79 -17.14
N GLU A 253 6.14 1.69 -16.96
CA GLU A 253 5.91 2.99 -16.33
C GLU A 253 5.00 3.88 -17.23
N ARG A 254 5.23 3.89 -18.56
CA ARG A 254 4.37 4.60 -19.51
C ARG A 254 2.95 4.05 -19.51
N ALA A 255 2.79 2.74 -19.61
CA ALA A 255 1.48 2.09 -19.60
C ALA A 255 0.72 2.43 -18.31
N GLN A 256 1.39 2.41 -17.16
CA GLN A 256 0.76 2.75 -15.89
C GLN A 256 0.31 4.21 -15.82
N LEU A 257 1.16 5.18 -16.21
CA LEU A 257 0.78 6.61 -16.22
C LEU A 257 -0.36 6.89 -17.21
N THR A 258 -0.35 6.24 -18.38
CA THR A 258 -1.45 6.31 -19.33
C THR A 258 -2.75 5.74 -18.76
N ALA A 259 -2.68 4.61 -18.04
CA ALA A 259 -3.82 4.03 -17.37
C ALA A 259 -4.34 4.95 -16.25
N PHE A 260 -3.47 5.56 -15.45
CA PHE A 260 -3.88 6.56 -14.46
C PHE A 260 -4.58 7.76 -15.10
N ARG A 261 -4.05 8.29 -16.18
CA ARG A 261 -4.69 9.37 -16.95
C ARG A 261 -6.09 8.97 -17.42
N ARG A 262 -6.22 7.77 -18.00
CA ARG A 262 -7.50 7.25 -18.53
C ARG A 262 -8.57 7.07 -17.46
N HIS A 263 -8.21 6.57 -16.28
CA HIS A 263 -9.16 6.14 -15.26
C HIS A 263 -9.34 7.13 -14.11
N PHE A 264 -8.37 8.00 -13.90
CA PHE A 264 -8.39 8.98 -12.81
C PHE A 264 -8.28 10.43 -13.29
N GLY A 265 -7.75 10.71 -14.46
CA GLY A 265 -7.69 12.02 -15.12
C GLY A 265 -7.55 13.21 -14.16
N ASP A 266 -8.67 13.85 -13.90
CA ASP A 266 -8.82 15.01 -13.02
C ASP A 266 -8.62 14.70 -11.51
N ARG A 267 -8.73 13.43 -11.10
CA ARG A 267 -8.50 12.98 -9.70
C ARG A 267 -7.06 12.55 -9.43
N ALA A 268 -6.23 12.49 -10.45
CA ALA A 268 -4.80 12.20 -10.35
C ALA A 268 -4.01 13.50 -10.47
N GLU A 269 -3.52 14.04 -9.34
CA GLU A 269 -2.79 15.29 -9.28
C GLU A 269 -1.28 15.05 -9.22
N VAL A 270 -0.55 15.74 -10.07
CA VAL A 270 0.90 15.82 -10.10
C VAL A 270 1.36 17.11 -9.42
N VAL A 271 2.03 16.98 -8.28
CA VAL A 271 2.76 18.07 -7.65
C VAL A 271 4.17 18.08 -8.22
N ALA A 272 4.50 19.10 -9.02
CA ALA A 272 5.72 19.17 -9.82
C ALA A 272 6.62 20.33 -9.41
N ALA A 273 7.91 20.08 -9.28
CA ALA A 273 8.95 21.10 -9.16
C ALA A 273 9.45 21.48 -10.55
N MET A 274 9.40 22.77 -10.85
CA MET A 274 9.75 23.33 -12.15
C MET A 274 10.99 24.22 -12.03
N ALA A 275 11.92 24.07 -12.95
CA ALA A 275 13.07 24.96 -13.13
C ALA A 275 13.14 25.35 -14.61
N ASP A 276 13.05 26.63 -14.93
CA ASP A 276 13.03 27.16 -16.31
C ASP A 276 11.98 26.42 -17.19
N GLU A 277 10.73 26.32 -16.71
CA GLU A 277 9.62 25.61 -17.37
C GLU A 277 9.85 24.09 -17.55
N ARG A 278 10.97 23.54 -17.12
CA ARG A 278 11.24 22.10 -17.15
C ARG A 278 10.92 21.46 -15.81
N MET A 279 10.18 20.36 -15.81
CA MET A 279 9.92 19.57 -14.62
C MET A 279 11.19 18.83 -14.19
N ILE A 280 11.64 19.05 -12.94
CA ILE A 280 12.83 18.42 -12.36
C ILE A 280 12.51 17.46 -11.22
N GLY A 281 11.24 17.35 -10.82
CA GLY A 281 10.77 16.39 -9.84
C GLY A 281 9.26 16.44 -9.72
N PHE A 282 8.66 15.32 -9.35
CA PHE A 282 7.21 15.23 -9.13
C PHE A 282 6.83 14.20 -8.07
N CYS A 283 5.61 14.33 -7.57
CA CYS A 283 4.88 13.29 -6.88
C CYS A 283 3.45 13.25 -7.43
N LEU A 284 2.97 12.05 -7.76
CA LEU A 284 1.60 11.78 -8.18
C LEU A 284 0.76 11.40 -6.98
N PHE A 285 -0.36 12.06 -6.83
CA PHE A 285 -1.35 11.81 -5.78
C PHE A 285 -2.68 11.38 -6.38
N LEU A 286 -3.38 10.52 -5.65
CA LEU A 286 -4.75 10.12 -5.94
C LEU A 286 -5.64 10.53 -4.78
N ASP A 287 -6.71 11.26 -5.07
CA ASP A 287 -7.67 11.69 -4.08
C ASP A 287 -8.83 10.70 -4.00
N ALA A 288 -9.16 10.26 -2.77
CA ALA A 288 -10.30 9.41 -2.48
C ALA A 288 -10.98 9.87 -1.19
N GLY A 289 -12.18 10.42 -1.31
CA GLY A 289 -12.87 11.03 -0.18
C GLY A 289 -12.00 12.11 0.49
N ASP A 290 -11.80 11.98 1.80
CA ASP A 290 -10.98 12.90 2.60
C ASP A 290 -9.48 12.56 2.61
N VAL A 291 -9.07 11.48 1.93
CA VAL A 291 -7.69 10.97 1.92
C VAL A 291 -7.00 11.28 0.61
N ARG A 292 -5.78 11.79 0.68
CA ARG A 292 -4.85 11.96 -0.43
C ARG A 292 -3.76 10.89 -0.36
N HIS A 293 -3.66 10.04 -1.36
CA HIS A 293 -2.69 8.95 -1.43
C HIS A 293 -1.49 9.35 -2.28
N ALA A 294 -0.30 9.40 -1.70
CA ALA A 294 0.95 9.53 -2.45
C ALA A 294 1.25 8.19 -3.15
N TRP A 295 1.30 8.19 -4.47
CA TRP A 295 1.42 6.95 -5.22
C TRP A 295 2.82 6.73 -5.80
N THR A 296 3.30 7.65 -6.62
CA THR A 296 4.61 7.52 -7.26
C THR A 296 5.29 8.87 -7.41
N HIS A 297 6.59 8.86 -7.48
CA HIS A 297 7.40 10.07 -7.59
C HIS A 297 8.64 9.83 -8.46
N GLY A 298 9.21 10.90 -8.97
CA GLY A 298 10.44 10.89 -9.72
C GLY A 298 11.22 12.18 -9.52
N ILE A 299 12.54 12.10 -9.60
CA ILE A 299 13.46 13.23 -9.40
C ILE A 299 14.52 13.19 -10.49
N ASP A 300 14.87 14.34 -11.06
CA ASP A 300 15.99 14.51 -11.95
C ASP A 300 17.29 14.61 -11.15
N TYR A 301 17.99 13.50 -11.01
CA TYR A 301 19.26 13.48 -10.28
C TYR A 301 20.43 14.07 -11.06
N THR A 302 20.24 14.46 -12.31
CA THR A 302 21.24 15.13 -13.16
C THR A 302 21.20 16.66 -13.04
N ASP A 303 20.07 17.23 -12.66
CA ASP A 303 19.93 18.67 -12.41
C ASP A 303 20.29 19.00 -10.95
N SER A 304 21.32 19.80 -10.72
CA SER A 304 21.77 20.20 -9.39
C SER A 304 20.71 20.94 -8.56
N ARG A 305 19.74 21.58 -9.24
CA ARG A 305 18.62 22.28 -8.59
C ARG A 305 17.60 21.33 -7.96
N SER A 306 17.57 20.05 -8.36
CA SER A 306 16.64 19.04 -7.84
C SER A 306 16.94 18.61 -6.40
N LYS A 307 18.09 19.02 -5.83
CA LYS A 307 18.44 18.71 -4.45
C LYS A 307 17.33 19.25 -3.51
N ASP A 308 16.87 18.41 -2.61
CA ASP A 308 15.80 18.70 -1.64
C ASP A 308 14.38 18.77 -2.21
N VAL A 309 14.19 18.77 -3.55
CA VAL A 309 12.89 18.85 -4.23
C VAL A 309 11.93 17.73 -3.79
N PHE A 310 12.46 16.52 -3.58
CA PHE A 310 11.67 15.38 -3.10
C PHE A 310 10.80 15.72 -1.88
N PHE A 311 11.37 16.42 -0.90
CA PHE A 311 10.64 16.75 0.34
C PHE A 311 9.53 17.77 0.10
N GLU A 312 9.75 18.72 -0.80
CA GLU A 312 8.75 19.72 -1.14
C GLU A 312 7.56 19.09 -1.87
N VAL A 313 7.83 18.33 -2.94
CA VAL A 313 6.75 17.78 -3.79
C VAL A 313 6.04 16.58 -3.15
N CYS A 314 6.71 15.81 -2.30
CA CYS A 314 6.10 14.64 -1.67
C CYS A 314 5.45 14.93 -0.33
N TYR A 315 5.88 15.97 0.40
CA TYR A 315 5.40 16.21 1.77
C TYR A 315 4.90 17.64 2.00
N TYR A 316 5.76 18.66 1.86
CA TYR A 316 5.41 20.00 2.37
C TYR A 316 4.32 20.68 1.57
N ARG A 317 4.42 20.65 0.23
CA ARG A 317 3.38 21.20 -0.64
C ARG A 317 2.05 20.44 -0.54
N PRO A 318 2.03 19.08 -0.57
CA PRO A 318 0.78 18.34 -0.37
C PRO A 318 0.10 18.59 0.98
N VAL A 319 0.86 18.78 2.07
CA VAL A 319 0.30 19.15 3.37
C VAL A 319 -0.30 20.54 3.34
N GLU A 320 0.38 21.52 2.74
CA GLU A 320 -0.15 22.87 2.54
C GLU A 320 -1.43 22.85 1.70
N ASP A 321 -1.44 22.07 0.64
CA ASP A 321 -2.61 21.89 -0.22
C ASP A 321 -3.78 21.18 0.50
N ALA A 322 -3.51 20.26 1.42
CA ALA A 322 -4.55 19.59 2.20
C ALA A 322 -5.41 20.59 3.00
N TYR A 323 -4.80 21.61 3.61
CA TYR A 323 -5.56 22.67 4.29
C TYR A 323 -6.44 23.47 3.33
N ARG A 324 -5.94 23.76 2.12
CA ARG A 324 -6.67 24.50 1.10
C ARG A 324 -7.83 23.71 0.50
N THR A 325 -7.66 22.39 0.36
CA THR A 325 -8.64 21.50 -0.29
C THR A 325 -9.53 20.75 0.69
N GLY A 326 -9.32 20.92 2.01
CA GLY A 326 -10.09 20.26 3.06
C GLY A 326 -9.79 18.76 3.21
N ARG A 327 -8.64 18.27 2.70
CA ARG A 327 -8.23 16.89 2.90
C ARG A 327 -7.84 16.65 4.35
N LYS A 328 -8.37 15.58 4.96
CA LYS A 328 -8.17 15.29 6.38
C LYS A 328 -6.97 14.39 6.64
N GLU A 329 -6.56 13.62 5.63
CA GLU A 329 -5.45 12.68 5.77
C GLU A 329 -4.61 12.59 4.48
N LEU A 330 -3.28 12.46 4.64
CA LEU A 330 -2.36 12.10 3.57
C LEU A 330 -1.78 10.72 3.91
N SER A 331 -1.89 9.78 2.97
CA SER A 331 -1.29 8.45 3.08
C SER A 331 0.00 8.40 2.28
N PHE A 332 1.09 8.08 2.96
CA PHE A 332 2.44 7.96 2.36
C PHE A 332 2.90 6.52 2.25
N SER A 333 1.97 5.57 2.39
CA SER A 333 2.26 4.14 2.24
C SER A 333 3.36 3.65 3.21
N TYR A 334 4.18 2.70 2.80
CA TYR A 334 5.17 2.01 3.61
C TYR A 334 6.59 2.49 3.32
N GLY A 335 7.54 2.12 4.19
CA GLY A 335 8.98 2.40 4.05
C GLY A 335 9.39 3.84 4.39
N ALA A 336 10.67 4.03 4.62
CA ALA A 336 11.28 5.30 5.04
C ALA A 336 10.62 5.93 6.28
N GLU A 337 10.19 5.12 7.24
CA GLU A 337 9.38 5.49 8.41
C GLU A 337 10.03 6.63 9.23
N GLY A 338 11.33 6.54 9.51
CA GLY A 338 12.06 7.59 10.25
C GLY A 338 11.94 8.97 9.59
N SER A 339 12.16 9.00 8.26
CA SER A 339 12.05 10.24 7.49
C SER A 339 10.62 10.80 7.46
N LYS A 340 9.61 9.93 7.47
CA LYS A 340 8.19 10.30 7.48
C LYS A 340 7.74 10.77 8.87
N LEU A 341 8.23 10.12 9.94
CA LEU A 341 8.01 10.55 11.32
C LEU A 341 8.52 11.97 11.57
N GLU A 342 9.73 12.30 11.11
CA GLU A 342 10.27 13.66 11.20
C GLU A 342 9.36 14.72 10.56
N ARG A 343 8.48 14.31 9.63
CA ARG A 343 7.52 15.16 8.93
C ARG A 343 6.11 15.05 9.50
N GLY A 344 5.99 14.52 10.73
CA GLY A 344 4.73 14.48 11.47
C GLY A 344 3.80 13.33 11.08
N CYS A 345 4.27 12.34 10.29
CA CYS A 345 3.49 11.14 10.06
C CYS A 345 3.36 10.33 11.36
N ARG A 346 2.23 9.66 11.51
CA ARG A 346 2.06 8.59 12.48
C ARG A 346 2.33 7.25 11.78
N LEU A 347 2.71 6.26 12.57
CA LEU A 347 2.91 4.90 12.11
C LEU A 347 1.76 4.05 12.61
N ASP A 348 1.00 3.50 11.68
CA ASP A 348 -0.07 2.55 11.95
C ASP A 348 0.44 1.14 11.60
N GLU A 349 0.47 0.24 12.59
CA GLU A 349 0.85 -1.14 12.36
C GLU A 349 -0.24 -1.86 11.56
N VAL A 350 0.13 -2.50 10.47
CA VAL A 350 -0.76 -3.36 9.69
C VAL A 350 -0.40 -4.81 9.93
N SER A 351 -1.41 -5.66 9.99
CA SER A 351 -1.26 -7.08 10.28
C SER A 351 -1.33 -7.93 9.00
N GLY A 352 -0.56 -9.02 9.00
CA GLY A 352 -0.77 -10.18 8.16
C GLY A 352 -1.48 -11.28 8.95
N PHE A 353 -2.36 -12.01 8.29
CA PHE A 353 -3.04 -13.17 8.81
C PHE A 353 -2.82 -14.33 7.85
N VAL A 354 -2.35 -15.46 8.35
CA VAL A 354 -2.10 -16.65 7.52
C VAL A 354 -2.76 -17.88 8.12
N LEU A 355 -3.28 -18.74 7.28
CA LEU A 355 -3.82 -20.04 7.63
C LEU A 355 -3.21 -21.09 6.69
N PRO A 356 -2.19 -21.85 7.13
CA PRO A 356 -1.82 -23.08 6.46
C PRO A 356 -3.01 -24.03 6.45
N LEU A 357 -3.30 -24.68 5.34
CA LEU A 357 -4.40 -25.65 5.24
C LEU A 357 -3.95 -27.08 5.58
N ASP A 358 -2.66 -27.25 5.83
CA ASP A 358 -2.06 -28.44 6.43
C ASP A 358 -1.80 -28.17 7.92
N ASP A 359 -2.32 -29.04 8.81
CA ASP A 359 -2.24 -28.86 10.26
C ASP A 359 -0.80 -28.92 10.80
N GLY A 360 0.12 -29.60 10.09
CA GLY A 360 1.53 -29.69 10.47
C GLY A 360 2.27 -28.36 10.49
N ASP A 361 1.84 -27.38 9.71
CA ASP A 361 2.51 -26.10 9.51
C ASP A 361 2.07 -25.01 10.52
N LEU A 362 0.96 -25.23 11.23
CA LEU A 362 0.34 -24.21 12.07
C LEU A 362 1.22 -23.85 13.29
N ALA A 363 1.87 -24.81 13.89
CA ALA A 363 2.75 -24.58 15.05
C ALA A 363 3.96 -23.70 14.70
N SER A 364 4.57 -23.93 13.54
CA SER A 364 5.68 -23.14 13.03
C SER A 364 5.25 -21.71 12.68
N ALA A 365 4.07 -21.56 12.08
CA ALA A 365 3.49 -20.25 11.79
C ALA A 365 3.27 -19.44 13.10
N HIS A 366 2.72 -20.04 14.14
CA HIS A 366 2.58 -19.39 15.44
C HIS A 366 3.93 -19.02 16.08
N SER A 367 4.96 -19.86 15.93
CA SER A 367 6.30 -19.58 16.45
C SER A 367 6.92 -18.37 15.78
N ALA A 368 6.88 -18.31 14.43
CA ALA A 368 7.37 -17.20 13.66
C ALA A 368 6.60 -15.90 13.97
N ALA A 369 5.27 -15.97 14.03
CA ALA A 369 4.42 -14.80 14.35
C ALA A 369 4.75 -14.22 15.73
N ARG A 370 4.98 -15.07 16.74
CA ARG A 370 5.41 -14.61 18.09
C ARG A 370 6.78 -13.94 18.07
N ALA A 371 7.71 -14.42 17.25
CA ALA A 371 9.01 -13.78 17.09
C ALA A 371 8.87 -12.37 16.51
N LEU A 372 8.07 -12.23 15.46
CA LEU A 372 7.79 -10.94 14.82
C LEU A 372 7.10 -9.95 15.77
N ALA A 373 6.10 -10.41 16.52
CA ALA A 373 5.34 -9.57 17.45
C ALA A 373 6.21 -8.99 18.59
N ARG A 374 7.25 -9.72 19.01
CA ARG A 374 8.17 -9.27 20.07
C ARG A 374 9.25 -8.33 19.59
N GLY A 375 9.58 -8.34 18.31
CA GLY A 375 10.78 -7.72 17.78
C GLY A 375 10.57 -6.64 16.74
N LEU A 376 9.35 -6.27 16.41
CA LEU A 376 9.10 -5.18 15.48
C LEU A 376 9.67 -3.88 16.04
N VAL A 377 10.71 -3.34 15.39
CA VAL A 377 11.30 -2.06 15.76
C VAL A 377 10.43 -0.94 15.21
N ARG A 378 9.93 -0.10 16.12
CA ARG A 378 9.28 1.16 15.74
C ARG A 378 10.33 2.26 15.79
N PRO A 379 10.70 2.87 14.65
CA PRO A 379 11.62 4.00 14.68
C PRO A 379 11.04 5.11 15.55
N GLY A 380 11.86 5.64 16.45
CA GLY A 380 11.51 6.84 17.20
C GLY A 380 11.62 8.08 16.31
N PRO A 381 10.99 9.22 16.66
CA PRO A 381 11.30 10.49 16.02
C PRO A 381 12.80 10.72 16.15
N GLY A 382 13.49 10.97 15.04
CA GLY A 382 14.94 11.12 14.97
C GLY A 382 15.47 12.09 16.06
N ARG A 383 16.53 11.64 16.77
CA ARG A 383 17.25 12.49 17.73
C ARG A 383 18.07 13.56 17.01
#